data_90b278f3bf2d63d6164e6fc6273b1772
#
_entry.id   90b278f3bf2d63d6164e6fc6273b1772
#
_cell.length_a   1.000
_cell.length_b   1.000
_cell.length_c   1.000
_cell.angle_alpha   90.00
_cell.angle_beta   90.00
_cell.angle_gamma   90.00
#
_symmetry.space_group_name_H-M   'P 1'
#
loop_
_entity.id
_entity.type
_entity.pdbx_description
1 polymer ?
#
loop_
_entity_poly.entity_id
_entity_poly.type
_entity_poly.pdbx_seq_one_letter_code
_entity_poly.pdbx_strand_id
1 'polypeptide(L)'
;ANNCIGQGFVTACIEREKSFPTGLPTVIPVAIPHAASDEVNITSVCILKLKNPVEFKRMDDSSESIGARLVFNLAIKGHNEHLDYLQNLIAFVMDEEKVKNCLSLPLNEIPIYLENNMS
;
A
#
# COMPACT_ATOMS: atom_id res chain seq x y z
N ALA A 1 5.16 -14.17 1.93
CA ALA A 1 5.60 -13.59 2.54
C ALA A 1 6.29 -13.89 3.78
N ASN A 2 6.24 -14.72 4.24
CA ASN A 2 7.05 -15.39 4.84
C ASN A 2 7.83 -14.78 5.93
N ASN A 3 9.02 -14.55 5.90
CA ASN A 3 9.82 -14.07 7.00
C ASN A 3 10.09 -12.57 6.99
N CYS A 4 9.35 -11.83 6.16
CA CYS A 4 9.56 -10.38 6.06
C CYS A 4 8.99 -9.62 7.24
N ILE A 5 7.94 -10.14 7.85
CA ILE A 5 7.26 -9.47 8.94
C ILE A 5 7.01 -10.42 10.11
N GLY A 6 6.90 -9.85 11.30
CA GLY A 6 6.47 -10.56 12.49
C GLY A 6 5.03 -10.21 12.85
N GLN A 7 4.56 -10.81 13.91
CA GLN A 7 3.15 -10.66 14.32
C GLN A 7 2.80 -9.24 14.71
N GLY A 8 3.72 -8.51 15.31
CA GLY A 8 3.45 -7.15 15.76
C GLY A 8 3.21 -6.16 14.62
N PHE A 9 3.67 -6.50 13.39
CA PHE A 9 3.45 -5.63 12.26
C PHE A 9 1.96 -5.49 11.91
N VAL A 10 1.22 -6.59 11.97
CA VAL A 10 -0.21 -6.58 11.65
C VAL A 10 -0.95 -5.64 12.60
N THR A 11 -0.65 -5.75 13.90
CA THR A 11 -1.25 -4.87 14.90
C THR A 11 -0.87 -3.42 14.65
N ALA A 12 0.40 -3.16 14.32
CA ALA A 12 0.87 -1.81 14.04
C ALA A 12 0.14 -1.19 12.85
N CYS A 13 -0.08 -1.95 11.79
CA CYS A 13 -0.81 -1.47 10.63
C CYS A 13 -2.27 -1.14 10.97
N ILE A 14 -2.94 -1.99 11.72
CA ILE A 14 -4.32 -1.77 12.12
C ILE A 14 -4.45 -0.51 12.96
N GLU A 15 -3.57 -0.34 13.94
CA GLU A 15 -3.61 0.82 14.81
C GLU A 15 -3.31 2.11 14.05
N ARG A 16 -2.32 2.06 13.15
CA ARG A 16 -1.98 3.23 12.34
C ARG A 16 -3.12 3.62 11.42
N GLU A 17 -3.79 2.64 10.80
CA GLU A 17 -4.88 2.93 9.87
C GLU A 17 -6.04 3.64 10.55
N LYS A 18 -6.29 3.36 11.83
CA LYS A 18 -7.32 4.03 12.60
C LYS A 18 -7.03 5.53 12.76
N SER A 19 -5.76 5.87 12.98
CA SER A 19 -5.34 7.26 13.21
C SER A 19 -4.95 7.97 11.92
N PHE A 20 -4.38 7.23 10.97
CA PHE A 20 -3.86 7.77 9.72
C PHE A 20 -4.33 6.90 8.55
N PRO A 21 -5.58 7.11 8.10
CA PRO A 21 -6.13 6.32 7.00
C PRO A 21 -5.33 6.49 5.72
N THR A 22 -5.33 5.47 4.88
CA THR A 22 -4.49 5.44 3.68
C THR A 22 -5.26 5.30 2.37
N GLY A 23 -6.58 5.48 2.39
CA GLY A 23 -7.35 5.44 1.16
C GLY A 23 -7.08 6.65 0.29
N LEU A 24 -6.80 6.42 -0.99
CA LEU A 24 -6.53 7.48 -1.94
C LEU A 24 -7.66 7.58 -2.97
N PRO A 25 -8.32 8.74 -3.07
CA PRO A 25 -9.47 8.91 -3.98
C PRO A 25 -9.01 9.20 -5.41
N THR A 26 -8.20 8.32 -5.96
CA THR A 26 -7.75 8.41 -7.34
C THR A 26 -8.84 7.87 -8.26
N VAL A 27 -8.65 8.01 -9.57
CA VAL A 27 -9.64 7.52 -10.55
C VAL A 27 -9.93 6.04 -10.32
N ILE A 28 -8.89 5.26 -10.05
CA ILE A 28 -9.04 3.88 -9.59
C ILE A 28 -8.59 3.89 -8.14
N PRO A 29 -9.52 3.87 -7.17
CA PRO A 29 -9.14 4.02 -5.76
C PRO A 29 -8.22 2.91 -5.27
N VAL A 30 -7.22 3.29 -4.50
CA VAL A 30 -6.26 2.37 -3.91
C VAL A 30 -6.07 2.72 -2.43
N ALA A 31 -5.48 1.79 -1.68
CA ALA A 31 -5.09 2.06 -0.31
C ALA A 31 -3.63 1.64 -0.14
N ILE A 32 -2.91 2.37 0.73
CA ILE A 32 -1.51 2.07 1.00
C ILE A 32 -1.25 1.95 2.51
N PRO A 33 -1.86 0.96 3.16
CA PRO A 33 -1.57 0.73 4.58
C PRO A 33 -0.08 0.52 4.75
N HIS A 34 0.49 1.14 5.78
CA HIS A 34 1.92 1.01 6.00
C HIS A 34 2.23 1.22 7.48
N ALA A 35 3.34 0.65 7.90
CA ALA A 35 3.83 0.85 9.25
C ALA A 35 5.33 0.55 9.29
N ALA A 36 6.04 1.25 10.17
CA ALA A 36 7.42 0.97 10.49
C ALA A 36 7.45 0.23 11.81
N SER A 37 8.25 -0.81 11.91
CA SER A 37 8.26 -1.64 13.11
C SER A 37 9.53 -2.47 13.17
N ASP A 38 9.98 -2.76 14.40
CA ASP A 38 11.07 -3.69 14.62
C ASP A 38 10.69 -5.12 14.26
N GLU A 39 9.39 -5.37 14.11
CA GLU A 39 8.87 -6.67 13.69
C GLU A 39 8.99 -6.88 12.18
N VAL A 40 9.44 -5.88 11.44
CA VAL A 40 9.68 -6.01 10.02
C VAL A 40 11.15 -6.37 9.81
N ASN A 41 11.40 -7.50 9.17
CA ASN A 41 12.76 -7.97 8.93
C ASN A 41 13.34 -7.38 7.66
N ILE A 42 12.51 -7.19 6.64
CA ILE A 42 12.93 -6.64 5.35
C ILE A 42 11.83 -5.70 4.90
N THR A 43 12.20 -4.46 4.53
CA THR A 43 11.23 -3.52 3.96
C THR A 43 10.67 -4.13 2.67
N SER A 44 9.36 -4.24 2.60
CA SER A 44 8.71 -4.93 1.48
C SER A 44 7.30 -4.39 1.26
N VAL A 45 6.76 -4.64 0.08
CA VAL A 45 5.39 -4.28 -0.24
C VAL A 45 4.62 -5.53 -0.62
N CYS A 46 3.44 -5.69 -0.04
CA CYS A 46 2.54 -6.78 -0.37
C CYS A 46 1.37 -6.19 -1.16
N ILE A 47 1.14 -6.71 -2.35
CA ILE A 47 0.12 -6.18 -3.25
C ILE A 47 -1.09 -7.08 -3.22
N LEU A 48 -2.25 -6.50 -2.92
CA LEU A 48 -3.52 -7.21 -2.93
C LEU A 48 -4.38 -6.69 -4.07
N LYS A 49 -4.77 -7.57 -4.97
CA LYS A 49 -5.69 -7.26 -6.04
C LYS A 49 -7.05 -7.78 -5.62
N LEU A 50 -7.95 -6.88 -5.29
CA LEU A 50 -9.21 -7.24 -4.65
C LEU A 50 -10.28 -7.59 -5.68
N LYS A 51 -10.99 -8.66 -5.40
CA LYS A 51 -12.08 -9.10 -6.27
C LYS A 51 -13.24 -8.11 -6.21
N ASN A 52 -13.52 -7.60 -5.01
CA ASN A 52 -14.54 -6.59 -4.80
C ASN A 52 -13.92 -5.42 -4.07
N PRO A 53 -14.38 -4.18 -4.32
CA PRO A 53 -13.84 -3.03 -3.60
C PRO A 53 -14.01 -3.18 -2.09
N VAL A 54 -12.99 -2.78 -1.34
CA VAL A 54 -13.03 -2.78 0.12
C VAL A 54 -12.94 -1.35 0.61
N GLU A 55 -13.77 -1.00 1.57
CA GLU A 55 -13.84 0.35 2.09
C GLU A 55 -12.61 0.71 2.93
N PHE A 56 -11.98 1.84 2.58
CA PHE A 56 -10.93 2.46 3.37
C PHE A 56 -11.28 3.92 3.56
N LYS A 57 -11.00 4.47 4.72
CA LYS A 57 -11.16 5.90 4.92
C LYS A 57 -10.07 6.65 4.16
N ARG A 58 -10.40 7.84 3.71
CA ARG A 58 -9.49 8.64 2.87
C ARG A 58 -8.33 9.20 3.69
N MET A 59 -7.18 9.23 3.08
CA MET A 59 -5.98 9.78 3.70
C MET A 59 -6.14 11.29 3.95
N ASP A 60 -6.81 11.98 3.05
CA ASP A 60 -6.97 13.44 3.12
C ASP A 60 -8.20 13.86 3.94
N ASP A 61 -9.15 12.97 4.17
CA ASP A 61 -10.35 13.30 4.91
C ASP A 61 -10.95 12.02 5.50
N SER A 62 -10.70 11.80 6.78
CA SER A 62 -11.11 10.56 7.45
C SER A 62 -12.61 10.43 7.64
N SER A 63 -13.39 11.48 7.33
CA SER A 63 -14.85 11.39 7.36
C SER A 63 -15.41 10.80 6.07
N GLU A 64 -14.58 10.67 5.04
CA GLU A 64 -14.96 10.09 3.76
C GLU A 64 -14.27 8.75 3.54
N SER A 65 -14.85 7.93 2.67
CA SER A 65 -14.31 6.60 2.38
C SER A 65 -14.23 6.37 0.89
N ILE A 66 -13.37 5.43 0.49
CA ILE A 66 -13.25 5.00 -0.91
C ILE A 66 -13.36 3.48 -0.95
N GLY A 67 -13.71 2.94 -2.12
CA GLY A 67 -13.70 1.50 -2.35
C GLY A 67 -12.42 1.11 -3.05
N ALA A 68 -11.44 0.61 -2.30
CA ALA A 68 -10.14 0.28 -2.86
C ALA A 68 -10.20 -1.01 -3.67
N ARG A 69 -9.57 -1.01 -4.84
CA ARG A 69 -9.45 -2.18 -5.70
C ARG A 69 -8.07 -2.80 -5.64
N LEU A 70 -7.07 -2.00 -5.31
CA LEU A 70 -5.71 -2.46 -5.08
C LEU A 70 -5.26 -1.96 -3.72
N VAL A 71 -4.54 -2.81 -3.01
CA VAL A 71 -3.95 -2.45 -1.72
C VAL A 71 -2.45 -2.71 -1.81
N PHE A 72 -1.66 -1.70 -1.50
CA PHE A 72 -0.21 -1.80 -1.44
C PHE A 72 0.18 -1.70 0.03
N ASN A 73 0.35 -2.83 0.69
CA ASN A 73 0.67 -2.85 2.11
C ASN A 73 2.18 -2.81 2.28
N LEU A 74 2.69 -1.67 2.75
CA LEU A 74 4.12 -1.44 2.86
C LEU A 74 4.60 -1.70 4.28
N ALA A 75 5.51 -2.68 4.41
CA ALA A 75 6.16 -3.00 5.67
C ALA A 75 7.53 -2.34 5.69
N ILE A 76 7.76 -1.43 6.64
CA ILE A 76 8.99 -0.64 6.72
C ILE A 76 9.83 -1.12 7.90
N LYS A 77 11.07 -1.50 7.63
CA LYS A 77 11.98 -1.94 8.66
C LYS A 77 12.53 -0.74 9.42
N GLY A 78 12.39 -0.75 10.74
CA GLY A 78 12.94 0.29 11.59
C GLY A 78 12.04 1.50 11.70
N HIS A 79 12.59 2.61 12.15
CA HIS A 79 11.83 3.83 12.43
C HIS A 79 12.22 5.03 11.59
N ASN A 80 13.36 4.98 10.92
CA ASN A 80 13.86 6.13 10.14
C ASN A 80 13.78 5.87 8.67
N GLU A 81 12.63 5.38 8.19
CA GLU A 81 12.78 4.64 7.05
C GLU A 81 12.10 5.10 5.87
N HIS A 82 12.67 5.02 4.76
CA HIS A 82 12.15 4.86 3.40
C HIS A 82 11.03 5.80 3.02
N LEU A 83 11.12 7.06 3.49
CA LEU A 83 10.18 8.09 3.07
C LEU A 83 10.21 8.24 1.55
N ASP A 84 11.40 8.12 0.94
CA ASP A 84 11.53 8.18 -0.51
C ASP A 84 10.74 7.06 -1.19
N TYR A 85 10.79 5.86 -0.63
CA TYR A 85 10.05 4.74 -1.19
C TYR A 85 8.54 4.99 -1.12
N LEU A 86 8.09 5.49 0.03
CA LEU A 86 6.67 5.79 0.19
C LEU A 86 6.22 6.88 -0.77
N GLN A 87 7.03 7.93 -0.94
CA GLN A 87 6.71 9.00 -1.88
C GLN A 87 6.66 8.50 -3.31
N ASN A 88 7.59 7.62 -3.69
CA ASN A 88 7.60 7.03 -5.01
C ASN A 88 6.38 6.14 -5.23
N LEU A 89 5.97 5.40 -4.21
CA LEU A 89 4.79 4.57 -4.29
C LEU A 89 3.53 5.42 -4.45
N ILE A 90 3.42 6.51 -3.70
CA ILE A 90 2.29 7.43 -3.83
C ILE A 90 2.24 8.00 -5.26
N ALA A 91 3.38 8.43 -5.79
CA ALA A 91 3.44 8.95 -7.15
C ALA A 91 3.01 7.90 -8.17
N PHE A 92 3.40 6.64 -7.95
CA PHE A 92 2.99 5.55 -8.83
C PHE A 92 1.47 5.38 -8.83
N VAL A 93 0.85 5.33 -7.65
CA VAL A 93 -0.59 5.07 -7.56
C VAL A 93 -1.43 6.27 -7.97
N MET A 94 -0.85 7.46 -8.02
CA MET A 94 -1.55 8.65 -8.53
C MET A 94 -1.58 8.67 -10.05
N ASP A 95 -0.80 7.82 -10.72
CA ASP A 95 -0.78 7.73 -12.16
C ASP A 95 -1.82 6.70 -12.61
N GLU A 96 -2.90 7.19 -13.19
CA GLU A 96 -4.03 6.34 -13.59
C GLU A 96 -3.62 5.22 -14.53
N GLU A 97 -2.75 5.50 -15.50
CA GLU A 97 -2.30 4.49 -16.46
C GLU A 97 -1.55 3.35 -15.78
N LYS A 98 -0.68 3.69 -14.82
CA LYS A 98 0.09 2.67 -14.12
C LYS A 98 -0.81 1.77 -13.27
N VAL A 99 -1.79 2.35 -12.58
CA VAL A 99 -2.73 1.56 -11.78
C VAL A 99 -3.61 0.71 -12.67
N LYS A 100 -4.05 1.26 -13.79
CA LYS A 100 -4.87 0.53 -14.76
C LYS A 100 -4.11 -0.67 -15.30
N ASN A 101 -2.82 -0.50 -15.60
CA ASN A 101 -1.99 -1.59 -16.06
C ASN A 101 -1.84 -2.67 -14.98
N CYS A 102 -1.71 -2.27 -13.73
CA CYS A 102 -1.67 -3.23 -12.62
C CYS A 102 -2.93 -4.08 -12.56
N LEU A 103 -4.09 -3.47 -12.77
CA LEU A 103 -5.35 -4.20 -12.72
C LEU A 103 -5.48 -5.23 -13.85
N SER A 104 -4.82 -4.98 -14.97
CA SER A 104 -4.90 -5.90 -16.12
C SER A 104 -3.82 -6.96 -16.10
N LEU A 105 -2.77 -6.82 -15.29
CA LEU A 105 -1.70 -7.81 -15.20
C LEU A 105 -2.06 -8.97 -14.28
N PRO A 106 -1.50 -10.17 -14.54
CA PRO A 106 -1.59 -11.25 -13.55
C PRO A 106 -0.91 -10.83 -12.26
N LEU A 107 -1.41 -11.31 -11.14
CA LEU A 107 -0.92 -10.91 -9.82
C LEU A 107 0.59 -11.09 -9.68
N ASN A 108 1.13 -12.18 -10.22
CA ASN A 108 2.55 -12.48 -10.09
C ASN A 108 3.45 -11.56 -10.91
N GLU A 109 2.88 -10.77 -11.82
CA GLU A 109 3.64 -9.82 -12.63
C GLU A 109 3.60 -8.39 -12.09
N ILE A 110 2.70 -8.12 -11.15
CA ILE A 110 2.55 -6.77 -10.62
C ILE A 110 3.80 -6.29 -9.87
N PRO A 111 4.45 -7.10 -9.03
CA PRO A 111 5.65 -6.64 -8.33
C PRO A 111 6.77 -6.19 -9.27
N ILE A 112 6.96 -6.91 -10.37
CA ILE A 112 7.99 -6.56 -11.35
C ILE A 112 7.62 -5.27 -12.07
N TYR A 113 6.35 -5.12 -12.43
CA TYR A 113 5.87 -3.91 -13.08
C TYR A 113 6.03 -2.70 -12.16
N LEU A 114 5.68 -2.86 -10.88
CA LEU A 114 5.83 -1.80 -9.90
C LEU A 114 7.29 -1.37 -9.78
N GLU A 115 8.19 -2.33 -9.64
CA GLU A 115 9.61 -2.04 -9.50
C GLU A 115 10.17 -1.31 -10.72
N ASN A 116 9.76 -1.70 -11.92
CA ASN A 116 10.27 -1.10 -13.15
C ASN A 116 9.69 0.28 -13.44
N ASN A 117 8.56 0.62 -12.85
CA ASN A 117 7.85 1.86 -13.16
C ASN A 117 7.74 2.83 -12.00
N MET A 118 8.31 2.47 -10.86
CA MET A 118 8.34 3.32 -9.69
C MET A 118 9.78 3.81 -9.51
N SER A 119 10.02 5.07 -9.70
CA SER A 119 11.39 5.53 -9.57
C SER A 119 11.47 6.88 -8.91
#